data_537a4cf31abb05bcaaa8cf6e3bfbe2f7
#
_entry.id   537a4cf31abb05bcaaa8cf6e3bfbe2f7
#
_cell.length_a   1.000
_cell.length_b   1.000
_cell.length_c   1.000
_cell.angle_alpha   90.00
_cell.angle_beta   90.00
_cell.angle_gamma   90.00
#
_symmetry.space_group_name_H-M   'P 1'
#
loop_
_entity.id
_entity.type
_entity.pdbx_description
1 polymer ?
#
loop_
_entity_poly.entity_id
_entity_poly.type
_entity_poly.pdbx_seq_one_letter_code
_entity_poly.pdbx_strand_id
1 'polypeptide(L)'
;QMCIRDRLSGGQQQRTALARILAGRPRILMLDEPFSALDSYLREAVESEVGSLLAGFDGTALLVTHNRDEAYRLCPEMMVLDSGRVLRSGHTRDVFADPRSITAARLTGCKNILPCTRLDAHTVHLTGWDVPLQLALPVPEGCTAVGIRAHDFVPCDAGAPNALPVAALSSSENPFDWNLICTAPDGTARLWWKVSKSTLSSPAPVPPHFLCAAPESIMPLTN
;
A
#
# COMPACT_ATOMS: atom_id res chain seq x y z
N GLN A 1 -35.13 -30.80 -6.15
CA GLN A 1 -34.83 -30.16 -4.86
C GLN A 1 -33.84 -29.04 -5.13
N MET A 2 -34.33 -27.81 -5.23
CA MET A 2 -33.46 -26.61 -5.26
C MET A 2 -32.70 -26.56 -3.94
N CYS A 3 -31.38 -26.60 -4.02
CA CYS A 3 -30.52 -26.62 -2.84
C CYS A 3 -30.75 -25.33 -2.03
N ILE A 4 -30.92 -25.41 -0.71
CA ILE A 4 -31.10 -24.25 0.19
C ILE A 4 -29.97 -23.26 -0.01
N ARG A 5 -28.79 -23.73 -0.39
CA ARG A 5 -27.61 -22.94 -0.73
C ARG A 5 -27.87 -21.89 -1.80
N ASP A 6 -28.69 -22.20 -2.82
CA ASP A 6 -28.97 -21.30 -3.94
C ASP A 6 -29.89 -20.13 -3.59
N ARG A 7 -30.47 -20.15 -2.39
CA ARG A 7 -31.33 -19.10 -1.82
C ARG A 7 -30.59 -18.11 -0.91
N LEU A 8 -29.33 -18.39 -0.59
CA LEU A 8 -28.51 -17.54 0.25
C LEU A 8 -27.81 -16.46 -0.56
N SER A 9 -27.70 -15.25 -0.01
CA SER A 9 -26.83 -14.22 -0.59
C SER A 9 -25.36 -14.67 -0.54
N GLY A 10 -24.50 -14.08 -1.37
CA GLY A 10 -23.07 -14.42 -1.41
C GLY A 10 -22.42 -14.36 -0.02
N GLY A 11 -22.69 -13.32 0.76
CA GLY A 11 -22.18 -13.19 2.13
C GLY A 11 -22.75 -14.24 3.10
N GLN A 12 -24.01 -14.67 2.95
CA GLN A 12 -24.56 -15.76 3.74
C GLN A 12 -23.95 -17.11 3.39
N GLN A 13 -23.71 -17.37 2.11
CA GLN A 13 -23.01 -18.58 1.65
C GLN A 13 -21.60 -18.66 2.24
N GLN A 14 -20.89 -17.54 2.24
CA GLN A 14 -19.54 -17.47 2.74
C GLN A 14 -19.46 -17.66 4.27
N ARG A 15 -20.32 -16.98 5.04
CA ARG A 15 -20.44 -17.18 6.49
C ARG A 15 -20.81 -18.63 6.85
N THR A 16 -21.70 -19.23 6.07
CA THR A 16 -22.09 -20.65 6.26
C THR A 16 -20.92 -21.59 5.97
N ALA A 17 -20.13 -21.31 4.93
CA ALA A 17 -18.95 -22.10 4.60
C ALA A 17 -17.88 -21.99 5.71
N LEU A 18 -17.63 -20.77 6.21
CA LEU A 18 -16.68 -20.53 7.31
C LEU A 18 -17.13 -21.21 8.60
N ALA A 19 -18.41 -21.05 8.98
CA ALA A 19 -18.97 -21.70 10.16
C ALA A 19 -18.84 -23.24 10.09
N ARG A 20 -19.07 -23.83 8.92
CA ARG A 20 -18.91 -25.28 8.70
C ARG A 20 -17.47 -25.74 8.87
N ILE A 21 -16.49 -24.97 8.38
CA ILE A 21 -15.07 -25.29 8.55
C ILE A 21 -14.68 -25.20 10.01
N LEU A 22 -15.07 -24.13 10.71
CA LEU A 22 -14.73 -23.90 12.12
C LEU A 22 -15.37 -24.93 13.05
N ALA A 23 -16.59 -25.40 12.74
CA ALA A 23 -17.25 -26.47 13.50
C ALA A 23 -16.43 -27.78 13.52
N GLY A 24 -15.61 -28.00 12.51
CA GLY A 24 -14.66 -29.13 12.43
C GLY A 24 -13.42 -29.00 13.32
N ARG A 25 -13.23 -27.88 14.00
CA ARG A 25 -12.05 -27.53 14.82
C ARG A 25 -10.72 -27.86 14.11
N PRO A 26 -10.44 -27.31 12.93
CA PRO A 26 -9.22 -27.57 12.20
C PRO A 26 -8.01 -27.00 12.95
N ARG A 27 -6.85 -27.60 12.81
CA ARG A 27 -5.58 -27.04 13.28
C ARG A 27 -4.99 -26.02 12.32
N ILE A 28 -5.36 -26.09 11.04
CA ILE A 28 -4.93 -25.19 9.98
C ILE A 28 -6.18 -24.73 9.23
N LEU A 29 -6.35 -23.42 9.13
CA LEU A 29 -7.41 -22.76 8.37
C LEU A 29 -6.80 -22.10 7.15
N MET A 30 -7.27 -22.46 5.95
CA MET A 30 -6.81 -21.84 4.69
C MET A 30 -7.99 -21.10 4.06
N LEU A 31 -7.80 -19.80 3.83
CA LEU A 31 -8.77 -18.90 3.22
C LEU A 31 -8.16 -18.34 1.93
N ASP A 32 -8.76 -18.68 0.80
CA ASP A 32 -8.34 -18.20 -0.51
C ASP A 32 -9.36 -17.19 -1.02
N GLU A 33 -8.92 -15.93 -1.16
CA GLU A 33 -9.73 -14.79 -1.60
C GLU A 33 -11.11 -14.71 -0.91
N PRO A 34 -11.19 -14.81 0.43
CA PRO A 34 -12.46 -15.03 1.13
C PRO A 34 -13.45 -13.87 1.01
N PHE A 35 -13.03 -12.68 0.56
CA PHE A 35 -13.89 -11.51 0.47
C PHE A 35 -14.12 -11.03 -0.97
N SER A 36 -13.58 -11.70 -1.97
CA SER A 36 -13.59 -11.26 -3.38
C SER A 36 -15.01 -11.16 -3.98
N ALA A 37 -15.94 -12.02 -3.54
CA ALA A 37 -17.32 -12.06 -4.04
C ALA A 37 -18.28 -11.11 -3.30
N LEU A 38 -17.78 -10.30 -2.35
CA LEU A 38 -18.59 -9.39 -1.55
C LEU A 38 -18.58 -7.97 -2.12
N ASP A 39 -19.74 -7.31 -2.09
CA ASP A 39 -19.78 -5.86 -2.30
C ASP A 39 -19.06 -5.11 -1.16
N SER A 40 -18.71 -3.84 -1.40
CA SER A 40 -17.88 -3.06 -0.49
C SER A 40 -18.51 -2.89 0.91
N TYR A 41 -19.83 -2.78 1.00
CA TYR A 41 -20.53 -2.58 2.28
C TYR A 41 -20.53 -3.86 3.13
N LEU A 42 -20.85 -5.00 2.51
CA LEU A 42 -20.83 -6.30 3.20
C LEU A 42 -19.40 -6.75 3.53
N ARG A 43 -18.42 -6.39 2.71
CA ARG A 43 -17.03 -6.76 2.89
C ARG A 43 -16.48 -6.31 4.23
N GLU A 44 -16.63 -5.02 4.59
CA GLU A 44 -16.12 -4.50 5.87
C GLU A 44 -16.72 -5.21 7.09
N ALA A 45 -18.04 -5.49 7.05
CA ALA A 45 -18.71 -6.20 8.13
C ALA A 45 -18.19 -7.64 8.27
N VAL A 46 -18.07 -8.37 7.14
CA VAL A 46 -17.59 -9.76 7.15
C VAL A 46 -16.10 -9.83 7.50
N GLU A 47 -15.27 -8.89 7.03
CA GLU A 47 -13.87 -8.81 7.43
C GLU A 47 -13.70 -8.63 8.94
N SER A 48 -14.52 -7.77 9.56
CA SER A 48 -14.51 -7.57 11.01
C SER A 48 -14.93 -8.83 11.78
N GLU A 49 -15.98 -9.53 11.30
CA GLU A 49 -16.42 -10.82 11.88
C GLU A 49 -15.31 -11.88 11.76
N VAL A 50 -14.72 -12.03 10.58
CA VAL A 50 -13.63 -12.98 10.34
C VAL A 50 -12.39 -12.62 11.16
N GLY A 51 -12.03 -11.34 11.25
CA GLY A 51 -10.93 -10.87 12.09
C GLY A 51 -11.10 -11.27 13.56
N SER A 52 -12.32 -11.10 14.10
CA SER A 52 -12.65 -11.52 15.47
C SER A 52 -12.56 -13.03 15.65
N LEU A 53 -12.98 -13.81 14.66
CA LEU A 53 -12.88 -15.27 14.69
C LEU A 53 -11.41 -15.73 14.61
N LEU A 54 -10.59 -15.10 13.77
CA LEU A 54 -9.18 -15.42 13.64
C LEU A 54 -8.39 -15.07 14.90
N ALA A 55 -8.72 -13.98 15.58
CA ALA A 55 -8.10 -13.59 16.85
C ALA A 55 -8.33 -14.62 17.97
N GLY A 56 -9.46 -15.34 17.94
CA GLY A 56 -9.77 -16.42 18.87
C GLY A 56 -9.46 -17.82 18.38
N PHE A 57 -8.85 -17.96 17.20
CA PHE A 57 -8.57 -19.25 16.60
C PHE A 57 -7.28 -19.88 17.16
N ASP A 58 -7.44 -21.03 17.81
CA ASP A 58 -6.31 -21.82 18.37
C ASP A 58 -5.70 -22.72 17.29
N GLY A 59 -4.99 -22.10 16.35
CA GLY A 59 -4.36 -22.80 15.22
C GLY A 59 -3.63 -21.85 14.30
N THR A 60 -3.18 -22.37 13.15
CA THR A 60 -2.55 -21.56 12.11
C THR A 60 -3.59 -21.17 11.06
N ALA A 61 -3.76 -19.87 10.81
CA ALA A 61 -4.59 -19.38 9.71
C ALA A 61 -3.71 -18.85 8.57
N LEU A 62 -4.00 -19.26 7.34
CA LEU A 62 -3.37 -18.77 6.12
C LEU A 62 -4.43 -18.06 5.28
N LEU A 63 -4.21 -16.77 5.03
CA LEU A 63 -5.05 -15.95 4.16
C LEU A 63 -4.31 -15.65 2.87
N VAL A 64 -4.90 -16.02 1.73
CA VAL A 64 -4.43 -15.61 0.40
C VAL A 64 -5.35 -14.50 -0.09
N THR A 65 -4.80 -13.36 -0.44
CA THR A 65 -5.55 -12.21 -0.95
C THR A 65 -4.68 -11.33 -1.85
N HIS A 66 -5.30 -10.68 -2.83
CA HIS A 66 -4.69 -9.60 -3.60
C HIS A 66 -5.02 -8.21 -3.01
N ASN A 67 -5.85 -8.15 -1.98
CA ASN A 67 -6.21 -6.91 -1.32
C ASN A 67 -5.24 -6.64 -0.15
N ARG A 68 -4.35 -5.68 -0.35
CA ARG A 68 -3.35 -5.27 0.65
C ARG A 68 -3.97 -4.78 1.96
N ASP A 69 -5.16 -4.16 1.90
CA ASP A 69 -5.81 -3.58 3.07
C ASP A 69 -6.38 -4.69 3.97
N GLU A 70 -6.85 -5.81 3.37
CA GLU A 70 -7.23 -7.04 4.08
C GLU A 70 -6.01 -7.67 4.79
N ALA A 71 -4.90 -7.86 4.05
CA ALA A 71 -3.67 -8.39 4.61
C ALA A 71 -3.16 -7.53 5.77
N TYR A 72 -3.19 -6.19 5.62
CA TYR A 72 -2.75 -5.26 6.65
C TYR A 72 -3.58 -5.31 7.92
N ARG A 73 -4.91 -5.47 7.79
CA ARG A 73 -5.83 -5.50 8.94
C ARG A 73 -5.90 -6.85 9.64
N LEU A 74 -5.84 -7.94 8.87
CA LEU A 74 -6.15 -9.28 9.39
C LEU A 74 -4.91 -10.11 9.73
N CYS A 75 -3.75 -9.82 9.12
CA CYS A 75 -2.57 -10.66 9.24
C CYS A 75 -1.46 -9.96 10.01
N PRO A 76 -1.01 -10.47 11.17
CA PRO A 76 0.17 -9.95 11.87
C PRO A 76 1.46 -10.18 11.08
N GLU A 77 1.52 -11.25 10.30
CA GLU A 77 2.63 -11.60 9.42
C GLU A 77 2.15 -11.77 7.99
N MET A 78 2.98 -11.45 7.02
CA MET A 78 2.66 -11.60 5.60
C MET A 78 3.86 -12.04 4.77
N MET A 79 3.55 -12.62 3.63
CA MET A 79 4.50 -12.89 2.55
C MET A 79 3.99 -12.26 1.26
N VAL A 80 4.88 -11.54 0.57
CA VAL A 80 4.63 -11.02 -0.78
C VAL A 80 5.16 -12.02 -1.78
N LEU A 81 4.26 -12.51 -2.64
CA LEU A 81 4.57 -13.51 -3.66
C LEU A 81 4.47 -12.89 -5.06
N ASP A 82 5.45 -13.17 -5.89
CA ASP A 82 5.40 -12.88 -7.31
C ASP A 82 6.11 -13.98 -8.10
N SER A 83 5.51 -14.38 -9.22
CA SER A 83 6.06 -15.40 -10.14
C SER A 83 6.56 -16.66 -9.44
N GLY A 84 5.83 -17.13 -8.43
CA GLY A 84 6.14 -18.33 -7.65
C GLY A 84 7.30 -18.17 -6.65
N ARG A 85 7.74 -16.94 -6.37
CA ARG A 85 8.82 -16.63 -5.42
C ARG A 85 8.34 -15.73 -4.30
N VAL A 86 8.89 -15.95 -3.10
CA VAL A 86 8.71 -15.03 -1.98
C VAL A 86 9.67 -13.85 -2.17
N LEU A 87 9.12 -12.65 -2.37
CA LEU A 87 9.91 -11.42 -2.50
C LEU A 87 10.26 -10.83 -1.13
N ARG A 88 9.33 -10.88 -0.20
CA ARG A 88 9.46 -10.33 1.14
C ARG A 88 8.56 -11.09 2.11
N SER A 89 9.00 -11.33 3.34
CA SER A 89 8.20 -11.91 4.42
C SER A 89 8.56 -11.28 5.76
N GLY A 90 7.65 -11.31 6.71
CA GLY A 90 7.81 -10.82 8.07
C GLY A 90 6.55 -10.17 8.62
N HIS A 91 6.71 -9.39 9.70
CA HIS A 91 5.60 -8.64 10.24
C HIS A 91 4.99 -7.72 9.18
N THR A 92 3.68 -7.70 9.10
CA THR A 92 2.96 -6.97 8.05
C THR A 92 3.36 -5.50 7.99
N ARG A 93 3.48 -4.84 9.13
CA ARG A 93 3.90 -3.43 9.19
C ARG A 93 5.31 -3.20 8.67
N ASP A 94 6.24 -4.11 8.95
CA ASP A 94 7.63 -4.02 8.49
C ASP A 94 7.72 -4.25 6.98
N VAL A 95 6.93 -5.18 6.44
CA VAL A 95 6.86 -5.42 5.00
C VAL A 95 6.29 -4.21 4.25
N PHE A 96 5.31 -3.52 4.85
CA PHE A 96 4.77 -2.27 4.29
C PHE A 96 5.75 -1.10 4.40
N ALA A 97 6.51 -1.00 5.49
CA ALA A 97 7.50 0.07 5.70
C ALA A 97 8.77 -0.12 4.87
N ASP A 98 9.23 -1.37 4.71
CA ASP A 98 10.44 -1.72 3.97
C ASP A 98 10.17 -2.93 3.04
N PRO A 99 9.57 -2.72 1.87
CA PRO A 99 9.25 -3.79 0.91
C PRO A 99 10.49 -4.31 0.16
N ARG A 100 11.60 -3.59 0.15
CA ARG A 100 12.92 -3.89 -0.44
C ARG A 100 12.96 -3.99 -1.96
N SER A 101 11.92 -4.46 -2.62
CA SER A 101 11.89 -4.57 -4.08
C SER A 101 10.79 -3.71 -4.70
N ILE A 102 11.00 -3.32 -5.96
CA ILE A 102 10.02 -2.54 -6.75
C ILE A 102 8.67 -3.27 -6.80
N THR A 103 8.68 -4.57 -7.04
CA THR A 103 7.44 -5.36 -7.14
C THR A 103 6.72 -5.43 -5.80
N ALA A 104 7.42 -5.69 -4.69
CA ALA A 104 6.78 -5.71 -3.37
C ALA A 104 6.25 -4.33 -2.98
N ALA A 105 6.95 -3.24 -3.30
CA ALA A 105 6.48 -1.88 -3.09
C ALA A 105 5.17 -1.61 -3.85
N ARG A 106 5.07 -2.02 -5.11
CA ARG A 106 3.83 -1.90 -5.92
C ARG A 106 2.69 -2.71 -5.31
N LEU A 107 2.93 -3.95 -4.94
CA LEU A 107 1.92 -4.83 -4.35
C LEU A 107 1.44 -4.30 -2.99
N THR A 108 2.31 -3.69 -2.19
CA THR A 108 1.93 -3.00 -0.95
C THR A 108 1.39 -1.58 -1.17
N GLY A 109 1.19 -1.16 -2.43
CA GLY A 109 0.45 0.04 -2.81
C GLY A 109 1.27 1.31 -2.93
N CYS A 110 2.59 1.23 -3.04
CA CYS A 110 3.42 2.37 -3.39
C CYS A 110 3.21 2.75 -4.86
N LYS A 111 2.72 3.96 -5.11
CA LYS A 111 2.47 4.46 -6.46
C LYS A 111 3.68 5.17 -7.06
N ASN A 112 4.48 5.84 -6.23
CA ASN A 112 5.66 6.55 -6.69
C ASN A 112 6.88 5.64 -6.56
N ILE A 113 7.30 5.09 -7.68
CA ILE A 113 8.55 4.36 -7.84
C ILE A 113 9.43 5.23 -8.73
N LEU A 114 10.36 5.92 -8.11
CA LEU A 114 11.16 6.96 -8.75
C LEU A 114 12.58 6.46 -8.99
N PRO A 115 13.05 6.40 -10.23
CA PRO A 115 14.40 5.93 -10.56
C PRO A 115 15.46 6.78 -9.88
N CYS A 116 16.49 6.13 -9.34
CA CYS A 116 17.57 6.82 -8.66
C CYS A 116 18.91 6.08 -8.81
N THR A 117 19.98 6.78 -8.50
CA THR A 117 21.31 6.23 -8.31
C THR A 117 21.79 6.44 -6.90
N ARG A 118 22.44 5.45 -6.30
CA ARG A 118 23.00 5.54 -4.96
C ARG A 118 24.20 6.50 -4.96
N LEU A 119 24.22 7.46 -4.03
CA LEU A 119 25.37 8.34 -3.79
C LEU A 119 26.21 7.85 -2.61
N ASP A 120 25.56 7.56 -1.48
CA ASP A 120 26.22 7.05 -0.28
C ASP A 120 25.29 6.11 0.50
N ALA A 121 25.56 5.87 1.79
CA ALA A 121 24.82 4.96 2.64
C ALA A 121 23.37 5.40 2.93
N HIS A 122 23.08 6.69 2.84
CA HIS A 122 21.77 7.27 3.17
C HIS A 122 21.27 8.29 2.14
N THR A 123 21.96 8.43 1.01
CA THR A 123 21.65 9.43 -0.01
C THR A 123 21.55 8.78 -1.38
N VAL A 124 20.50 9.13 -2.11
CA VAL A 124 20.33 8.78 -3.52
C VAL A 124 20.18 10.05 -4.36
N HIS A 125 20.55 9.97 -5.63
CA HIS A 125 20.29 10.99 -6.63
C HIS A 125 19.05 10.59 -7.45
N LEU A 126 18.02 11.40 -7.43
CA LEU A 126 16.76 11.15 -8.12
C LEU A 126 16.87 11.59 -9.59
N THR A 127 16.89 10.64 -10.50
CA THR A 127 17.20 10.89 -11.93
C THR A 127 16.21 11.85 -12.60
N GLY A 128 14.92 11.73 -12.31
CA GLY A 128 13.89 12.54 -12.99
C GLY A 128 13.71 13.96 -12.44
N TRP A 129 14.32 14.28 -11.29
CA TRP A 129 14.28 15.62 -10.67
C TRP A 129 15.67 16.25 -10.53
N ASP A 130 16.71 15.48 -10.80
CA ASP A 130 18.12 15.91 -10.68
C ASP A 130 18.45 16.48 -9.28
N VAL A 131 17.91 15.86 -8.24
CA VAL A 131 18.11 16.28 -6.84
C VAL A 131 18.54 15.11 -5.95
N PRO A 132 19.34 15.36 -4.89
CA PRO A 132 19.61 14.36 -3.87
C PRO A 132 18.43 14.20 -2.93
N LEU A 133 18.18 12.94 -2.49
CA LEU A 133 17.25 12.62 -1.42
C LEU A 133 17.99 11.92 -0.28
N GLN A 134 17.68 12.31 0.94
CA GLN A 134 18.16 11.68 2.17
C GLN A 134 17.13 10.66 2.68
N LEU A 135 17.59 9.47 3.04
CA LEU A 135 16.80 8.35 3.55
C LEU A 135 17.21 8.03 4.98
N ALA A 136 16.23 7.66 5.81
CA ALA A 136 16.51 7.10 7.14
C ALA A 136 17.03 5.66 7.05
N LEU A 137 16.51 4.87 6.11
CA LEU A 137 16.98 3.50 5.87
C LEU A 137 18.31 3.51 5.08
N PRO A 138 19.21 2.57 5.38
CA PRO A 138 20.42 2.39 4.58
C PRO A 138 20.09 2.03 3.13
N VAL A 139 20.74 2.70 2.19
CA VAL A 139 20.58 2.46 0.75
C VAL A 139 21.44 1.27 0.33
N PRO A 140 20.86 0.15 -0.12
CA PRO A 140 21.63 -1.01 -0.59
C PRO A 140 22.39 -0.72 -1.88
N GLU A 141 23.49 -1.45 -2.15
CA GLU A 141 24.30 -1.26 -3.36
C GLU A 141 23.50 -1.46 -4.65
N GLY A 142 22.54 -2.37 -4.66
CA GLY A 142 21.65 -2.64 -5.81
C GLY A 142 20.42 -1.74 -5.89
N CYS A 143 20.38 -0.61 -5.17
CA CYS A 143 19.25 0.32 -5.21
C CYS A 143 19.17 0.99 -6.60
N THR A 144 18.01 0.84 -7.24
CA THR A 144 17.73 1.41 -8.58
C THR A 144 16.55 2.37 -8.57
N ALA A 145 15.77 2.38 -7.49
CA ALA A 145 14.63 3.28 -7.33
C ALA A 145 14.37 3.56 -5.84
N VAL A 146 13.63 4.61 -5.58
CA VAL A 146 13.02 4.86 -4.28
C VAL A 146 11.51 4.79 -4.40
N GLY A 147 10.86 4.25 -3.36
CA GLY A 147 9.42 4.25 -3.21
C GLY A 147 8.98 5.34 -2.23
N ILE A 148 7.98 6.13 -2.60
CA ILE A 148 7.35 7.12 -1.72
C ILE A 148 5.84 6.99 -1.86
N ARG A 149 5.11 6.87 -0.75
CA ARG A 149 3.66 6.76 -0.84
C ARG A 149 3.04 8.11 -1.17
N ALA A 150 1.96 8.10 -1.93
CA ALA A 150 1.33 9.34 -2.40
C ALA A 150 0.86 10.27 -1.27
N HIS A 151 0.56 9.74 -0.10
CA HIS A 151 0.12 10.51 1.07
C HIS A 151 1.27 10.99 1.97
N ASP A 152 2.50 10.54 1.72
CA ASP A 152 3.69 10.94 2.49
C ASP A 152 4.29 12.25 1.97
N PHE A 153 3.86 12.70 0.80
CA PHE A 153 4.26 13.99 0.29
C PHE A 153 3.50 15.12 0.98
N VAL A 154 4.23 16.14 1.40
CA VAL A 154 3.66 17.37 1.96
C VAL A 154 4.19 18.59 1.23
N PRO A 155 3.39 19.69 1.09
CA PRO A 155 3.88 20.96 0.59
C PRO A 155 5.02 21.49 1.47
N CYS A 156 6.05 22.06 0.83
CA CYS A 156 7.20 22.62 1.54
C CYS A 156 7.81 23.81 0.78
N ASP A 157 8.82 24.45 1.40
CA ASP A 157 9.63 25.49 0.78
C ASP A 157 10.80 24.90 -0.02
N ALA A 158 11.37 25.70 -0.95
CA ALA A 158 12.48 25.28 -1.81
C ALA A 158 13.75 24.78 -1.07
N GLY A 159 13.97 25.24 0.16
CA GLY A 159 15.14 24.87 0.98
C GLY A 159 14.89 23.70 1.96
N ALA A 160 13.69 23.11 1.94
CA ALA A 160 13.38 22.00 2.84
C ALA A 160 14.16 20.73 2.44
N PRO A 161 14.50 19.86 3.41
CA PRO A 161 15.07 18.55 3.09
C PRO A 161 14.16 17.75 2.16
N ASN A 162 14.73 17.06 1.18
CA ASN A 162 14.01 16.26 0.20
C ASN A 162 12.96 17.03 -0.62
N ALA A 163 13.11 18.35 -0.79
CA ALA A 163 12.22 19.16 -1.59
C ALA A 163 12.33 18.83 -3.08
N LEU A 164 11.21 18.47 -3.69
CA LEU A 164 11.06 18.23 -5.12
C LEU A 164 10.28 19.39 -5.73
N PRO A 165 10.84 20.15 -6.69
CA PRO A 165 10.09 21.14 -7.43
C PRO A 165 9.03 20.44 -8.30
N VAL A 166 7.78 20.88 -8.24
CA VAL A 166 6.67 20.25 -8.95
C VAL A 166 5.78 21.26 -9.65
N ALA A 167 5.20 20.81 -10.77
CA ALA A 167 4.09 21.46 -11.44
C ALA A 167 2.88 20.52 -11.47
N ALA A 168 1.67 21.03 -11.24
CA ALA A 168 0.48 20.18 -11.33
C ALA A 168 0.13 19.89 -12.78
N LEU A 169 -0.11 18.59 -13.07
CA LEU A 169 -0.53 18.13 -14.39
C LEU A 169 -2.04 17.88 -14.44
N SER A 170 -2.57 17.17 -13.44
CA SER A 170 -3.99 16.85 -13.35
C SER A 170 -4.40 16.59 -11.91
N SER A 171 -5.70 16.72 -11.64
CA SER A 171 -6.29 16.38 -10.36
C SER A 171 -7.57 15.58 -10.53
N SER A 172 -7.86 14.71 -9.58
CA SER A 172 -9.14 14.01 -9.48
C SER A 172 -9.65 14.07 -8.05
N GLU A 173 -10.93 14.37 -7.91
CA GLU A 173 -11.60 14.44 -6.64
C GLU A 173 -12.20 13.09 -6.24
N ASN A 174 -11.95 12.68 -5.01
CA ASN A 174 -12.62 11.58 -4.36
C ASN A 174 -13.47 12.10 -3.18
N PRO A 175 -14.33 11.29 -2.57
CA PRO A 175 -15.19 11.75 -1.47
C PRO A 175 -14.43 12.40 -0.31
N PHE A 176 -13.25 11.88 0.06
CA PHE A 176 -12.49 12.31 1.26
C PHE A 176 -11.11 12.88 0.97
N ASP A 177 -10.63 12.74 -0.25
CA ASP A 177 -9.29 13.15 -0.66
C ASP A 177 -9.25 13.65 -2.11
N TRP A 178 -8.13 14.30 -2.45
CA TRP A 178 -7.75 14.61 -3.81
C TRP A 178 -6.54 13.78 -4.21
N ASN A 179 -6.54 13.27 -5.43
CA ASN A 179 -5.36 12.70 -6.06
C ASN A 179 -4.86 13.68 -7.14
N LEU A 180 -3.62 14.11 -7.00
CA LEU A 180 -2.96 14.95 -7.98
C LEU A 180 -1.84 14.17 -8.65
N ILE A 181 -1.66 14.40 -9.94
CA ILE A 181 -0.46 14.02 -10.66
C ILE A 181 0.36 15.29 -10.83
N CYS A 182 1.57 15.26 -10.32
CA CYS A 182 2.54 16.34 -10.46
C CYS A 182 3.70 15.88 -11.35
N THR A 183 4.32 16.84 -12.05
CA THR A 183 5.50 16.58 -12.89
C THR A 183 6.70 17.30 -12.34
N ALA A 184 7.90 16.82 -12.68
CA ALA A 184 9.11 17.62 -12.62
C ALA A 184 8.96 18.87 -13.51
N PRO A 185 9.71 19.96 -13.28
CA PRO A 185 9.59 21.20 -14.05
C PRO A 185 9.82 21.03 -15.54
N ASP A 186 10.66 20.06 -15.93
CA ASP A 186 10.94 19.71 -17.33
C ASP A 186 9.92 18.75 -17.97
N GLY A 187 8.94 18.29 -17.18
CA GLY A 187 7.90 17.35 -17.61
C GLY A 187 8.35 15.90 -17.79
N THR A 188 9.60 15.56 -17.50
CA THR A 188 10.17 14.22 -17.77
C THR A 188 9.71 13.16 -16.79
N ALA A 189 9.47 13.55 -15.54
CA ALA A 189 9.08 12.64 -14.48
C ALA A 189 7.74 13.03 -13.85
N ARG A 190 7.07 12.05 -13.25
CA ARG A 190 5.74 12.25 -12.64
C ARG A 190 5.70 11.61 -11.27
N LEU A 191 4.93 12.23 -10.37
CA LEU A 191 4.58 11.68 -9.07
C LEU A 191 3.09 11.83 -8.77
N TRP A 192 2.59 10.95 -7.94
CA TRP A 192 1.24 10.98 -7.37
C TRP A 192 1.29 11.61 -5.99
N TRP A 193 0.49 12.63 -5.79
CA TRP A 193 0.27 13.24 -4.48
C TRP A 193 -1.18 13.05 -4.07
N LYS A 194 -1.39 12.51 -2.86
CA LYS A 194 -2.71 12.32 -2.27
C LYS A 194 -2.85 13.22 -1.05
N VAL A 195 -3.86 14.08 -1.05
CA VAL A 195 -4.12 15.03 0.04
C VAL A 195 -5.53 14.86 0.57
N SER A 196 -5.67 14.78 1.90
CA SER A 196 -6.99 14.72 2.54
C SER A 196 -7.72 16.04 2.45
N LYS A 197 -9.03 16.03 2.19
CA LYS A 197 -9.87 17.23 2.21
C LYS A 197 -9.89 17.90 3.59
N SER A 198 -9.69 17.15 4.67
CA SER A 198 -9.62 17.69 6.03
C SER A 198 -8.39 18.57 6.30
N THR A 199 -7.35 18.44 5.49
CA THR A 199 -6.12 19.26 5.61
C THR A 199 -6.12 20.49 4.72
N LEU A 200 -7.14 20.65 3.87
CA LEU A 200 -7.24 21.77 2.93
C LEU A 200 -8.08 22.90 3.52
N SER A 201 -7.58 24.12 3.37
CA SER A 201 -8.32 25.35 3.70
C SER A 201 -9.25 25.82 2.58
N SER A 202 -9.22 25.15 1.42
CA SER A 202 -9.97 25.50 0.20
C SER A 202 -10.65 24.26 -0.36
N PRO A 203 -11.77 24.39 -1.10
CA PRO A 203 -12.47 23.25 -1.70
C PRO A 203 -11.67 22.50 -2.76
N ALA A 204 -10.61 23.10 -3.32
CA ALA A 204 -9.68 22.44 -4.23
C ALA A 204 -8.23 22.70 -3.81
N PRO A 205 -7.33 21.71 -3.96
CA PRO A 205 -5.93 21.91 -3.63
C PRO A 205 -5.30 22.90 -4.60
N VAL A 206 -4.61 23.90 -4.04
CA VAL A 206 -3.71 24.74 -4.82
C VAL A 206 -2.44 23.92 -5.03
N PRO A 207 -1.98 23.72 -6.28
CA PRO A 207 -0.75 22.98 -6.54
C PRO A 207 0.44 23.67 -5.86
N PRO A 208 1.20 22.96 -5.03
CA PRO A 208 2.39 23.54 -4.42
C PRO A 208 3.50 23.65 -5.47
N HIS A 209 4.46 24.54 -5.23
CA HIS A 209 5.68 24.61 -6.04
C HIS A 209 6.68 23.53 -5.66
N PHE A 210 6.65 23.08 -4.42
CA PHE A 210 7.53 22.03 -3.88
C PHE A 210 6.74 21.06 -3.04
N LEU A 211 7.08 19.77 -3.17
CA LEU A 211 6.65 18.69 -2.31
C LEU A 211 7.88 18.05 -1.69
N CYS A 212 7.82 17.71 -0.41
CA CYS A 212 8.86 16.93 0.24
C CYS A 212 8.30 15.69 0.91
N ALA A 213 9.17 14.71 1.16
CA ALA A 213 8.87 13.53 1.96
C ALA A 213 9.89 13.42 3.09
N ALA A 214 9.43 13.00 4.27
CA ALA A 214 10.32 12.74 5.40
C ALA A 214 11.29 11.58 5.06
N PRO A 215 12.55 11.61 5.53
CA PRO A 215 13.53 10.55 5.26
C PRO A 215 13.03 9.15 5.61
N GLU A 216 12.18 9.02 6.64
CA GLU A 216 11.57 7.76 7.12
C GLU A 216 10.50 7.21 6.16
N SER A 217 9.92 8.06 5.33
CA SER A 217 8.90 7.69 4.34
C SER A 217 9.48 7.26 2.99
N ILE A 218 10.80 7.36 2.81
CA ILE A 218 11.48 7.04 1.56
C ILE A 218 12.09 5.65 1.64
N MET A 219 11.58 4.74 0.83
CA MET A 219 11.96 3.32 0.82
C MET A 219 12.99 3.05 -0.29
N PRO A 220 14.21 2.59 0.03
CA PRO A 220 15.16 2.17 -1.00
C PRO A 220 14.72 0.85 -1.61
N LEU A 221 14.71 0.76 -2.96
CA LEU A 221 14.20 -0.38 -3.70
C LEU A 221 15.25 -0.95 -4.66
N THR A 222 15.29 -2.27 -4.72
CA THR A 222 16.02 -3.04 -5.74
C THR A 222 15.06 -3.64 -6.77
N ASN A 223 15.59 -4.13 -7.87
CA ASN A 223 14.80 -4.86 -8.87
C ASN A 223 14.35 -6.23 -8.38
#